data_8313d23017e2aa7ab4d4d06eca388e28
#
_entry.id   8313d23017e2aa7ab4d4d06eca388e28
#
_cell.length_a   1.000
_cell.length_b   1.000
_cell.length_c   1.000
_cell.angle_alpha   90.00
_cell.angle_beta   90.00
_cell.angle_gamma   90.00
#
_symmetry.space_group_name_H-M   'P 1'
#
loop_
_entity.id
_entity.type
_entity.pdbx_description
1 polymer ?
#
loop_
_entity_poly.entity_id
_entity_poly.type
_entity_poly.pdbx_seq_one_letter_code
_entity_poly.pdbx_strand_id
1 'polypeptide(L)'
;LKGVTRLRVITNYFTRMRFCTVEGKLDLKSKEGLDTAPPGYKPWFQHKERKTRGSRIIFGHWAALEGNIHEPGIFALDTGCVWGGSLTLMNVDSGERLSCKCDEHGGALSPLTPLIPETSPVSAPR
;
A
#
# COMPACT_ATOMS: atom_id res chain seq x y z
N LEU A 1 5.72 20.20 18.10
CA LEU A 1 6.35 20.66 16.87
C LEU A 1 5.63 21.89 16.32
N LYS A 2 6.39 22.87 15.78
CA LYS A 2 5.85 24.11 15.18
C LYS A 2 6.56 24.41 13.85
N GLY A 3 5.99 25.33 13.06
CA GLY A 3 6.59 25.84 11.82
C GLY A 3 6.92 24.76 10.80
N VAL A 4 7.99 24.95 10.06
CA VAL A 4 8.45 24.07 8.95
C VAL A 4 8.70 22.63 9.42
N THR A 5 9.23 22.43 10.63
CA THR A 5 9.46 21.08 11.18
C THR A 5 8.14 20.32 11.35
N ARG A 6 7.09 20.97 11.82
CA ARG A 6 5.76 20.37 11.92
C ARG A 6 5.22 19.99 10.55
N LEU A 7 5.31 20.88 9.56
CA LEU A 7 4.85 20.62 8.20
C LEU A 7 5.60 19.45 7.56
N ARG A 8 6.91 19.40 7.70
CA ARG A 8 7.75 18.28 7.19
C ARG A 8 7.33 16.95 7.79
N VAL A 9 7.09 16.89 9.09
CA VAL A 9 6.64 15.67 9.76
C VAL A 9 5.28 15.24 9.24
N ILE A 10 4.30 16.14 9.16
CA ILE A 10 2.97 15.84 8.61
C ILE A 10 3.08 15.30 7.18
N THR A 11 3.85 15.97 6.32
CA THR A 11 4.07 15.52 4.94
C THR A 11 4.65 14.11 4.88
N ASN A 12 5.65 13.80 5.71
CA ASN A 12 6.24 12.46 5.74
C ASN A 12 5.22 11.38 6.16
N TYR A 13 4.35 11.65 7.13
CA TYR A 13 3.31 10.70 7.52
C TYR A 13 2.32 10.44 6.38
N PHE A 14 1.90 11.47 5.65
CA PHE A 14 0.92 11.31 4.58
C PHE A 14 1.49 10.78 3.26
N THR A 15 2.79 10.94 3.02
CA THR A 15 3.38 10.63 1.70
C THR A 15 4.46 9.55 1.71
N ARG A 16 5.01 9.19 2.88
CA ARG A 16 6.19 8.32 2.95
C ARG A 16 6.12 7.23 4.02
N MET A 17 5.02 7.14 4.76
CA MET A 17 4.88 6.20 5.86
C MET A 17 4.82 4.76 5.36
N ARG A 18 5.74 3.91 5.85
CA ARG A 18 5.76 2.46 5.66
C ARG A 18 5.72 1.74 7.01
N PHE A 19 6.81 1.81 7.73
CA PHE A 19 6.95 1.24 9.06
C PHE A 19 6.97 2.34 10.13
N CYS A 20 6.37 2.06 11.28
CA CYS A 20 6.46 2.94 12.44
C CYS A 20 6.45 2.13 13.74
N THR A 21 6.90 2.77 14.82
CA THR A 21 6.73 2.22 16.17
C THR A 21 5.29 2.42 16.65
N VAL A 22 4.95 1.83 17.79
CA VAL A 22 3.62 1.99 18.41
C VAL A 22 3.35 3.46 18.81
N GLU A 23 4.39 4.23 19.14
CA GLU A 23 4.31 5.66 19.44
C GLU A 23 4.25 6.52 18.16
N GLY A 24 4.34 5.92 16.99
CA GLY A 24 4.25 6.58 15.71
C GLY A 24 5.57 7.12 15.14
N LYS A 25 6.74 6.75 15.68
CA LYS A 25 8.03 7.13 15.08
C LYS A 25 8.21 6.42 13.74
N LEU A 26 8.43 7.20 12.66
CA LEU A 26 8.60 6.66 11.30
C LEU A 26 10.00 6.06 11.09
N ASP A 27 10.06 4.93 10.41
CA ASP A 27 11.25 4.52 9.65
C ASP A 27 11.12 5.02 8.20
N LEU A 28 12.10 5.79 7.75
CA LEU A 28 12.14 6.34 6.39
C LEU A 28 13.24 5.68 5.54
N LYS A 29 13.91 4.66 6.06
CA LYS A 29 15.04 3.99 5.40
C LYS A 29 14.62 2.70 4.70
N SER A 30 13.86 1.84 5.39
CA SER A 30 13.39 0.57 4.84
C SER A 30 12.34 0.78 3.75
N LYS A 31 12.52 0.12 2.60
CA LYS A 31 11.71 0.34 1.39
C LYS A 31 11.13 -0.95 0.83
N GLU A 32 11.57 -2.09 1.34
CA GLU A 32 11.24 -3.42 0.85
C GLU A 32 9.89 -3.94 1.40
N GLY A 33 9.65 -5.22 1.31
CA GLY A 33 8.40 -5.87 1.71
C GLY A 33 8.11 -5.84 3.22
N LEU A 34 6.99 -6.46 3.60
CA LEU A 34 6.47 -6.40 4.97
C LEU A 34 7.38 -7.05 6.03
N ASP A 35 8.17 -8.02 5.62
CA ASP A 35 9.10 -8.80 6.43
C ASP A 35 10.41 -8.06 6.77
N THR A 36 10.63 -6.90 6.16
CA THR A 36 11.87 -6.10 6.34
C THR A 36 11.75 -5.04 7.43
N ALA A 37 10.71 -5.09 8.25
CA ALA A 37 10.51 -4.14 9.34
C ALA A 37 11.70 -4.15 10.31
N PRO A 38 12.29 -2.99 10.65
CA PRO A 38 13.32 -2.93 11.68
C PRO A 38 12.79 -3.37 13.05
N PRO A 39 13.67 -3.81 13.97
CA PRO A 39 13.25 -4.15 15.33
C PRO A 39 12.44 -3.03 16.00
N GLY A 40 11.29 -3.38 16.57
CA GLY A 40 10.36 -2.43 17.20
C GLY A 40 9.44 -1.65 16.24
N TYR A 41 9.55 -1.88 14.94
CA TYR A 41 8.69 -1.30 13.93
C TYR A 41 7.74 -2.33 13.32
N LYS A 42 6.60 -1.87 12.84
CA LYS A 42 5.63 -2.67 12.06
C LYS A 42 5.10 -1.84 10.88
N PRO A 43 4.55 -2.47 9.85
CA PRO A 43 3.75 -1.77 8.87
C PRO A 43 2.69 -0.91 9.56
N TRP A 44 2.55 0.34 9.13
CA TRP A 44 1.67 1.31 9.81
C TRP A 44 0.24 0.79 10.00
N PHE A 45 -0.28 0.03 9.05
CA PHE A 45 -1.64 -0.51 9.08
C PHE A 45 -1.81 -1.72 10.00
N GLN A 46 -0.72 -2.38 10.43
CA GLN A 46 -0.77 -3.52 11.35
C GLN A 46 -0.82 -3.12 12.83
N HIS A 47 -0.70 -1.82 13.15
CA HIS A 47 -0.87 -1.34 14.52
C HIS A 47 -2.34 -1.39 14.93
N LYS A 48 -2.67 -2.24 15.90
CA LYS A 48 -4.06 -2.44 16.38
C LYS A 48 -4.64 -1.19 17.03
N GLU A 49 -3.79 -0.34 17.62
CA GLU A 49 -4.16 0.87 18.35
C GLU A 49 -4.31 2.11 17.44
N ARG A 50 -4.13 1.98 16.13
CA ARG A 50 -4.28 3.12 15.21
C ARG A 50 -5.69 3.70 15.26
N LYS A 51 -5.80 5.02 15.36
CA LYS A 51 -7.08 5.75 15.43
C LYS A 51 -7.92 5.61 14.15
N THR A 52 -7.29 5.30 13.02
CA THR A 52 -7.93 5.11 11.72
C THR A 52 -8.45 3.68 11.51
N ARG A 53 -8.47 2.85 12.55
CA ARG A 53 -9.04 1.50 12.50
C ARG A 53 -10.53 1.60 12.16
N GLY A 54 -10.96 0.87 11.16
CA GLY A 54 -12.33 0.95 10.64
C GLY A 54 -12.54 1.98 9.52
N SER A 55 -11.55 2.83 9.23
CA SER A 55 -11.57 3.68 8.04
C SER A 55 -11.07 2.91 6.83
N ARG A 56 -11.69 3.19 5.66
CA ARG A 56 -11.12 2.75 4.38
C ARG A 56 -9.99 3.71 4.01
N ILE A 57 -8.80 3.16 3.76
CA ILE A 57 -7.62 3.94 3.40
C ILE A 57 -7.02 3.35 2.13
N ILE A 58 -6.89 4.20 1.12
CA ILE A 58 -6.22 3.89 -0.14
C ILE A 58 -4.90 4.65 -0.14
N PHE A 59 -3.81 3.99 -0.48
CA PHE A 59 -2.50 4.62 -0.48
C PHE A 59 -1.59 4.09 -1.60
N GLY A 60 -0.57 4.88 -1.92
CA GLY A 60 0.51 4.54 -2.84
C GLY A 60 1.88 4.55 -2.15
N HIS A 61 2.93 4.87 -2.90
CA HIS A 61 4.31 5.05 -2.47
C HIS A 61 5.05 3.76 -2.03
N TRP A 62 4.38 2.70 -1.65
CA TRP A 62 5.01 1.45 -1.20
C TRP A 62 4.91 0.36 -2.27
N ALA A 63 5.62 0.58 -3.38
CA ALA A 63 5.58 -0.30 -4.55
C ALA A 63 6.00 -1.75 -4.26
N ALA A 64 6.90 -1.95 -3.28
CA ALA A 64 7.34 -3.29 -2.87
C ALA A 64 6.22 -4.18 -2.29
N LEU A 65 5.04 -3.63 -1.98
CA LEU A 65 3.86 -4.41 -1.61
C LEU A 65 3.14 -5.01 -2.82
N GLU A 66 3.40 -4.51 -4.03
CA GLU A 66 2.75 -4.95 -5.28
C GLU A 66 1.22 -4.97 -5.20
N GLY A 67 0.63 -4.13 -4.34
CA GLY A 67 -0.80 -4.12 -4.06
C GLY A 67 -1.30 -5.26 -3.15
N ASN A 68 -0.43 -6.17 -2.71
CA ASN A 68 -0.78 -7.35 -1.92
C ASN A 68 -0.85 -7.02 -0.42
N ILE A 69 -2.02 -6.64 0.04
CA ILE A 69 -2.32 -6.43 1.46
C ILE A 69 -3.62 -7.14 1.82
N HIS A 70 -3.58 -7.89 2.92
CA HIS A 70 -4.73 -8.61 3.47
C HIS A 70 -5.24 -7.99 4.77
N GLU A 71 -5.20 -6.64 4.86
CA GLU A 71 -5.73 -5.92 6.02
C GLU A 71 -7.08 -5.29 5.66
N PRO A 72 -8.16 -5.58 6.40
CA PRO A 72 -9.49 -5.07 6.10
C PRO A 72 -9.52 -3.53 6.01
N GLY A 73 -10.09 -3.00 4.93
CA GLY A 73 -10.22 -1.57 4.69
C GLY A 73 -8.94 -0.86 4.24
N ILE A 74 -7.83 -1.57 4.04
CA ILE A 74 -6.56 -0.98 3.59
C ILE A 74 -6.24 -1.45 2.17
N PHE A 75 -5.98 -0.49 1.28
CA PHE A 75 -5.77 -0.76 -0.15
C PHE A 75 -4.50 -0.08 -0.64
N ALA A 76 -3.48 -0.87 -0.97
CA ALA A 76 -2.29 -0.40 -1.66
C ALA A 76 -2.54 -0.42 -3.17
N LEU A 77 -2.29 0.69 -3.85
CA LEU A 77 -2.47 0.79 -5.30
C LEU A 77 -1.18 1.12 -6.06
N ASP A 78 -0.06 1.28 -5.36
CA ASP A 78 1.25 1.38 -6.02
C ASP A 78 1.75 -0.01 -6.40
N THR A 79 1.61 -0.33 -7.67
CA THR A 79 2.02 -1.61 -8.25
C THR A 79 3.25 -1.46 -9.16
N GLY A 80 4.03 -0.39 -8.93
CA GLY A 80 5.37 -0.22 -9.48
C GLY A 80 5.44 0.13 -10.96
N CYS A 81 4.44 0.83 -11.52
CA CYS A 81 4.39 1.19 -12.94
C CYS A 81 5.71 1.80 -13.45
N VAL A 82 6.28 2.76 -12.74
CA VAL A 82 7.55 3.42 -13.14
C VAL A 82 8.76 2.49 -13.15
N TRP A 83 8.64 1.31 -12.61
CA TRP A 83 9.66 0.25 -12.56
C TRP A 83 9.33 -0.93 -13.50
N GLY A 84 8.45 -0.74 -14.47
CA GLY A 84 7.98 -1.81 -15.34
C GLY A 84 6.96 -2.76 -14.70
N GLY A 85 6.38 -2.37 -13.58
CA GLY A 85 5.28 -3.07 -12.95
C GLY A 85 3.94 -2.80 -13.65
N SER A 86 2.93 -2.41 -12.90
CA SER A 86 1.60 -2.11 -13.45
C SER A 86 1.06 -0.80 -12.90
N LEU A 87 0.22 -0.13 -13.68
CA LEU A 87 -0.68 0.91 -13.22
C LEU A 87 -1.98 0.27 -12.75
N THR A 88 -2.36 0.50 -11.50
CA THR A 88 -3.59 -0.06 -10.94
C THR A 88 -4.56 1.04 -10.54
N LEU A 89 -5.81 0.89 -10.96
CA LEU A 89 -6.95 1.72 -10.58
C LEU A 89 -7.90 0.90 -9.72
N MET A 90 -8.65 1.56 -8.85
CA MET A 90 -9.70 0.93 -8.05
C MET A 90 -10.96 1.78 -8.05
N ASN A 91 -12.10 1.15 -8.31
CA ASN A 91 -13.41 1.75 -8.05
C ASN A 91 -13.62 1.76 -6.53
N VAL A 92 -13.74 2.96 -5.95
CA VAL A 92 -13.83 3.11 -4.48
C VAL A 92 -15.14 2.59 -3.88
N ASP A 93 -16.19 2.47 -4.68
CA ASP A 93 -17.50 1.97 -4.22
C ASP A 93 -17.57 0.45 -4.27
N SER A 94 -17.23 -0.14 -5.43
CA SER A 94 -17.29 -1.59 -5.64
C SER A 94 -16.05 -2.34 -5.13
N GLY A 95 -14.89 -1.66 -5.02
CA GLY A 95 -13.59 -2.29 -4.75
C GLY A 95 -12.98 -2.98 -5.96
N GLU A 96 -13.63 -2.95 -7.12
CA GLU A 96 -13.12 -3.53 -8.37
C GLU A 96 -11.81 -2.87 -8.77
N ARG A 97 -10.84 -3.67 -9.21
CA ARG A 97 -9.53 -3.20 -9.66
C ARG A 97 -9.33 -3.46 -11.14
N LEU A 98 -8.76 -2.48 -11.82
CA LEU A 98 -8.29 -2.56 -13.19
C LEU A 98 -6.79 -2.35 -13.20
N SER A 99 -6.07 -3.06 -14.05
CA SER A 99 -4.63 -2.92 -14.16
C SER A 99 -4.19 -2.95 -15.62
N CYS A 100 -3.11 -2.22 -15.92
CA CYS A 100 -2.37 -2.39 -17.18
C CYS A 100 -0.88 -2.50 -16.89
N LYS A 101 -0.18 -3.28 -17.71
CA LYS A 101 1.27 -3.42 -17.66
C LYS A 101 1.94 -2.13 -18.12
N CYS A 102 3.04 -1.77 -17.48
CA CYS A 102 3.87 -0.62 -17.85
C CYS A 102 5.24 -1.08 -18.35
N ASP A 103 5.90 -0.25 -19.17
CA ASP A 103 7.30 -0.40 -19.52
C ASP A 103 8.23 0.11 -18.39
N GLU A 104 9.54 0.00 -18.59
CA GLU A 104 10.55 0.43 -17.61
C GLU A 104 10.54 1.94 -17.32
N HIS A 105 9.83 2.73 -18.13
CA HIS A 105 9.72 4.18 -18.00
C HIS A 105 8.32 4.63 -17.56
N GLY A 106 7.45 3.68 -17.23
CA GLY A 106 6.08 3.94 -16.76
C GLY A 106 5.06 4.16 -17.88
N GLY A 107 5.42 3.90 -19.15
CA GLY A 107 4.48 3.90 -20.27
C GLY A 107 3.54 2.70 -20.23
N ALA A 108 2.24 2.91 -20.48
CA ALA A 108 1.28 1.81 -20.54
C ALA A 108 1.51 0.94 -21.78
N LEU A 109 1.69 -0.37 -21.59
CA LEU A 109 1.92 -1.35 -22.67
C LEU A 109 0.63 -2.02 -23.16
N SER A 110 -0.45 -1.94 -22.38
CA SER A 110 -1.70 -2.61 -22.69
C SER A 110 -2.90 -1.81 -22.18
N PRO A 111 -4.10 -2.04 -22.72
CA PRO A 111 -5.34 -1.52 -22.12
C PRO A 111 -5.51 -2.00 -20.68
N LEU A 112 -6.29 -1.25 -19.90
CA LEU A 112 -6.70 -1.66 -18.55
C LEU A 112 -7.49 -2.97 -18.62
N THR A 113 -7.10 -3.92 -17.78
CA THR A 113 -7.76 -5.22 -17.64
C THR A 113 -8.27 -5.41 -16.21
N PRO A 114 -9.46 -6.00 -16.00
CA PRO A 114 -9.91 -6.35 -14.66
C PRO A 114 -8.94 -7.32 -13.98
N LEU A 115 -8.57 -7.02 -12.74
CA LEU A 115 -7.89 -7.98 -11.87
C LEU A 115 -8.95 -8.94 -11.35
N ILE A 116 -8.94 -10.17 -11.84
CA ILE A 116 -9.79 -11.23 -11.32
C ILE A 116 -9.33 -11.48 -9.87
N PRO A 117 -10.22 -11.38 -8.87
CA PRO A 117 -9.85 -11.79 -7.51
C PRO A 117 -9.45 -13.26 -7.56
N GLU A 118 -8.28 -13.59 -6.97
CA GLU A 118 -7.91 -14.99 -6.77
C GLU A 118 -8.99 -15.66 -5.92
N THR A 119 -9.84 -16.43 -6.57
CA THR A 119 -10.77 -17.31 -5.88
C THR A 119 -9.92 -18.38 -5.21
N SER A 120 -9.76 -18.28 -3.90
CA SER A 120 -9.25 -19.40 -3.11
C SER A 120 -10.08 -20.62 -3.46
N PRO A 121 -9.48 -21.77 -3.78
CA PRO A 121 -10.24 -22.97 -4.05
C PRO A 121 -11.02 -23.33 -2.79
N VAL A 122 -12.34 -23.21 -2.87
CA VAL A 122 -13.24 -23.77 -1.85
C VAL A 122 -12.99 -25.26 -1.87
N SER A 123 -12.33 -25.77 -0.82
CA SER A 123 -12.21 -27.20 -0.60
C SER A 123 -13.63 -27.78 -0.49
N ALA A 124 -13.96 -28.64 -1.46
CA ALA A 124 -15.21 -29.38 -1.43
C ALA A 124 -15.25 -30.23 -0.16
N PRO A 125 -16.38 -30.28 0.56
CA PRO A 125 -16.55 -31.18 1.68
C PRO A 125 -16.60 -32.61 1.17
N ARG A 126 -15.81 -33.47 1.80
CA ARG A 126 -15.90 -34.92 1.63
C ARG A 126 -17.15 -35.48 2.32
#